data_e67012680833f278eb03fda6d92537c6
#
_entry.id   e67012680833f278eb03fda6d92537c6
#
_cell.length_a   1.000
_cell.length_b   1.000
_cell.length_c   1.000
_cell.angle_alpha   90.00
_cell.angle_beta   90.00
_cell.angle_gamma   90.00
#
_symmetry.space_group_name_H-M   'P 1'
#
loop_
_entity.id
_entity.type
_entity.pdbx_description
1 polymer ?
#
loop_
_entity_poly.entity_id
_entity_poly.type
_entity_poly.pdbx_seq_one_letter_code
_entity_poly.pdbx_strand_id
1 'polypeptide(L)'
;MKIVDIHCHLGPCKVFDLDTSEEALMGAIQKNKIDAALVLPFPGAPDVKKIHNDIAKLMKKYPKKIFGVVSLNPHQDEKEYNAEVDRLIKDEGFVGIKLHTIGHAISPLATDAKKVFEAAKRHKVPLMIHTGAGIPFALPSLVIPMAKAYPDLPIILYHSGMAHIYSTEAYIAAKLCKNIYLEGSWISINEKIWFVGDLGSERIVLGTDLPENTAVEIFQYRSANLSDKDLANVLGENAIKLFKLKI
;
A
#
# COMPACT_ATOMS: atom_id res chain seq x y z
N MET A 1 -4.96 -15.52 14.73
CA MET A 1 -4.46 -14.23 14.22
C MET A 1 -4.27 -14.36 12.72
N LYS A 2 -4.92 -13.51 11.94
CA LYS A 2 -4.77 -13.43 10.48
C LYS A 2 -3.54 -12.63 10.11
N ILE A 3 -2.89 -12.98 9.00
CA ILE A 3 -1.79 -12.21 8.42
C ILE A 3 -2.25 -11.72 7.04
N VAL A 4 -2.29 -10.40 6.88
CA VAL A 4 -2.69 -9.73 5.63
C VAL A 4 -1.59 -8.79 5.19
N ASP A 5 -0.99 -9.08 4.05
CA ASP A 5 0.03 -8.25 3.44
C ASP A 5 -0.63 -7.27 2.45
N ILE A 6 -0.54 -5.98 2.74
CA ILE A 6 -1.20 -4.98 1.88
C ILE A 6 -0.31 -4.44 0.76
N HIS A 7 0.93 -4.93 0.65
CA HIS A 7 1.90 -4.39 -0.30
C HIS A 7 2.70 -5.50 -0.99
N CYS A 8 2.13 -6.04 -2.07
CA CYS A 8 2.78 -7.03 -2.92
C CYS A 8 2.71 -6.60 -4.38
N HIS A 9 3.77 -6.86 -5.13
CA HIS A 9 3.83 -6.53 -6.56
C HIS A 9 3.74 -7.78 -7.45
N LEU A 10 3.27 -7.57 -8.70
CA LEU A 10 3.27 -8.58 -9.76
C LEU A 10 3.79 -7.97 -11.06
N GLY A 11 4.57 -8.75 -11.79
CA GLY A 11 5.08 -8.45 -13.12
C GLY A 11 6.37 -7.62 -13.13
N PRO A 12 6.80 -7.14 -14.31
CA PRO A 12 8.05 -6.42 -14.47
C PRO A 12 7.96 -4.95 -14.07
N CYS A 13 9.06 -4.43 -13.56
CA CYS A 13 9.31 -3.01 -13.31
C CYS A 13 10.57 -2.54 -14.03
N LYS A 14 10.43 -1.69 -15.04
CA LYS A 14 11.58 -1.12 -15.76
C LYS A 14 12.26 0.05 -15.05
N VAL A 15 11.59 0.61 -14.04
CA VAL A 15 12.17 1.70 -13.22
C VAL A 15 13.24 1.17 -12.26
N PHE A 16 13.01 -0.01 -11.68
CA PHE A 16 13.87 -0.59 -10.65
C PHE A 16 14.53 -1.90 -11.09
N ASP A 17 14.36 -2.31 -12.36
CA ASP A 17 14.86 -3.57 -12.93
C ASP A 17 14.46 -4.80 -12.10
N LEU A 18 13.19 -4.85 -11.71
CA LEU A 18 12.58 -5.91 -10.92
C LEU A 18 11.55 -6.69 -11.75
N ASP A 19 11.34 -7.95 -11.41
CA ASP A 19 10.23 -8.74 -11.94
C ASP A 19 9.75 -9.73 -10.87
N THR A 20 8.46 -9.67 -10.54
CA THR A 20 7.83 -10.61 -9.61
C THR A 20 6.86 -11.51 -10.34
N SER A 21 7.23 -12.77 -10.52
CA SER A 21 6.35 -13.77 -11.12
C SER A 21 5.22 -14.20 -10.16
N GLU A 22 4.15 -14.80 -10.72
CA GLU A 22 3.10 -15.45 -9.91
C GLU A 22 3.69 -16.48 -8.95
N GLU A 23 4.65 -17.29 -9.42
CA GLU A 23 5.29 -18.34 -8.62
C GLU A 23 6.05 -17.73 -7.41
N ALA A 24 6.83 -16.70 -7.62
CA ALA A 24 7.57 -16.02 -6.57
C ALA A 24 6.62 -15.40 -5.52
N LEU A 25 5.57 -14.69 -5.98
CA LEU A 25 4.55 -14.10 -5.12
C LEU A 25 3.84 -15.18 -4.28
N MET A 26 3.30 -16.20 -4.93
CA MET A 26 2.54 -17.24 -4.24
C MET A 26 3.42 -18.11 -3.35
N GLY A 27 4.67 -18.33 -3.73
CA GLY A 27 5.68 -18.99 -2.91
C GLY A 27 5.95 -18.25 -1.61
N ALA A 28 6.13 -16.91 -1.66
CA ALA A 28 6.30 -16.07 -0.48
C ALA A 28 5.05 -16.10 0.42
N ILE A 29 3.85 -15.97 -0.16
CA ILE A 29 2.56 -16.04 0.55
C ILE A 29 2.41 -17.37 1.29
N GLN A 30 2.70 -18.48 0.62
CA GLN A 30 2.58 -19.82 1.21
C GLN A 30 3.62 -20.07 2.30
N LYS A 31 4.90 -19.78 2.02
CA LYS A 31 6.02 -19.96 2.96
C LYS A 31 5.81 -19.20 4.27
N ASN A 32 5.27 -17.98 4.18
CA ASN A 32 5.07 -17.11 5.34
C ASN A 32 3.66 -17.20 5.95
N LYS A 33 2.82 -18.12 5.47
CA LYS A 33 1.46 -18.36 5.98
C LYS A 33 0.58 -17.11 5.96
N ILE A 34 0.71 -16.29 4.91
CA ILE A 34 -0.12 -15.11 4.70
C ILE A 34 -1.52 -15.56 4.34
N ASP A 35 -2.52 -15.07 5.05
CA ASP A 35 -3.94 -15.40 4.83
C ASP A 35 -4.49 -14.68 3.59
N ALA A 36 -4.14 -13.41 3.40
CA ALA A 36 -4.52 -12.63 2.23
C ALA A 36 -3.43 -11.62 1.84
N ALA A 37 -3.36 -11.29 0.55
CA ALA A 37 -2.42 -10.32 0.01
C ALA A 37 -3.11 -9.34 -0.94
N LEU A 38 -2.73 -8.06 -0.85
CA LEU A 38 -3.11 -7.03 -1.79
C LEU A 38 -2.00 -6.87 -2.83
N VAL A 39 -2.35 -7.06 -4.10
CA VAL A 39 -1.39 -7.14 -5.20
C VAL A 39 -1.61 -6.00 -6.18
N LEU A 40 -0.52 -5.37 -6.60
CA LEU A 40 -0.54 -4.24 -7.54
C LEU A 40 0.59 -4.35 -8.58
N PRO A 41 0.45 -3.70 -9.75
CA PRO A 41 1.55 -3.56 -10.69
C PRO A 41 2.70 -2.74 -10.10
N PHE A 42 3.92 -3.01 -10.54
CA PHE A 42 5.00 -2.04 -10.35
C PHE A 42 4.74 -0.76 -11.16
N PRO A 43 5.24 0.41 -10.70
CA PRO A 43 5.01 1.69 -11.39
C PRO A 43 5.65 1.77 -12.78
N GLY A 44 6.69 0.98 -13.04
CA GLY A 44 7.41 0.92 -14.32
C GLY A 44 7.01 -0.28 -15.18
N ALA A 45 5.83 -0.86 -14.97
CA ALA A 45 5.33 -1.95 -15.80
C ALA A 45 5.15 -1.48 -17.25
N PRO A 46 5.72 -2.16 -18.25
CA PRO A 46 5.60 -1.76 -19.67
C PRO A 46 4.16 -1.77 -20.19
N ASP A 47 3.35 -2.69 -19.68
CA ASP A 47 1.92 -2.79 -19.97
C ASP A 47 1.15 -2.97 -18.65
N VAL A 48 0.87 -1.86 -17.98
CA VAL A 48 0.18 -1.84 -16.70
C VAL A 48 -1.24 -2.42 -16.80
N LYS A 49 -1.91 -2.25 -17.94
CA LYS A 49 -3.26 -2.79 -18.17
C LYS A 49 -3.24 -4.31 -18.23
N LYS A 50 -2.24 -4.89 -18.90
CA LYS A 50 -2.04 -6.36 -18.90
C LYS A 50 -1.83 -6.88 -17.49
N ILE A 51 -0.98 -6.22 -16.68
CA ILE A 51 -0.71 -6.67 -15.31
C ILE A 51 -1.96 -6.56 -14.43
N HIS A 52 -2.77 -5.50 -14.53
CA HIS A 52 -4.06 -5.43 -13.84
C HIS A 52 -4.99 -6.60 -14.23
N ASN A 53 -5.05 -6.94 -15.51
CA ASN A 53 -5.83 -8.08 -15.98
C ASN A 53 -5.29 -9.43 -15.45
N ASP A 54 -3.97 -9.58 -15.34
CA ASP A 54 -3.36 -10.77 -14.75
C ASP A 54 -3.63 -10.85 -13.24
N ILE A 55 -3.60 -9.72 -12.52
CA ILE A 55 -4.04 -9.66 -11.11
C ILE A 55 -5.52 -10.04 -10.97
N ALA A 56 -6.40 -9.55 -11.85
CA ALA A 56 -7.82 -9.93 -11.85
C ALA A 56 -8.02 -11.45 -12.05
N LYS A 57 -7.20 -12.08 -12.91
CA LYS A 57 -7.18 -13.55 -13.06
C LYS A 57 -6.73 -14.25 -11.78
N LEU A 58 -5.68 -13.72 -11.11
CA LEU A 58 -5.21 -14.25 -9.84
C LEU A 58 -6.27 -14.16 -8.74
N MET A 59 -7.01 -13.05 -8.66
CA MET A 59 -8.13 -12.89 -7.72
C MET A 59 -9.19 -13.98 -7.93
N LYS A 60 -9.50 -14.32 -9.19
CA LYS A 60 -10.44 -15.40 -9.54
C LYS A 60 -9.88 -16.79 -9.24
N LYS A 61 -8.56 -16.97 -9.42
CA LYS A 61 -7.86 -18.24 -9.15
C LYS A 61 -7.69 -18.51 -7.64
N TYR A 62 -7.47 -17.45 -6.86
CA TYR A 62 -7.25 -17.51 -5.42
C TYR A 62 -8.24 -16.61 -4.65
N PRO A 63 -9.54 -16.94 -4.68
CA PRO A 63 -10.58 -16.13 -4.06
C PRO A 63 -10.37 -16.02 -2.54
N LYS A 64 -10.66 -14.83 -1.98
CA LYS A 64 -10.44 -14.49 -0.57
C LYS A 64 -8.97 -14.46 -0.12
N LYS A 65 -8.02 -14.75 -1.01
CA LYS A 65 -6.59 -14.75 -0.74
C LYS A 65 -5.87 -13.64 -1.48
N ILE A 66 -6.21 -13.39 -2.73
CA ILE A 66 -5.63 -12.30 -3.53
C ILE A 66 -6.67 -11.22 -3.78
N PHE A 67 -6.27 -9.98 -3.54
CA PHE A 67 -7.06 -8.77 -3.79
C PHE A 67 -6.24 -7.79 -4.63
N GLY A 68 -6.86 -7.17 -5.62
CA GLY A 68 -6.19 -6.24 -6.52
C GLY A 68 -6.19 -4.80 -5.98
N VAL A 69 -5.12 -4.08 -6.25
CA VAL A 69 -5.00 -2.64 -6.03
C VAL A 69 -4.68 -1.96 -7.35
N VAL A 70 -5.41 -0.90 -7.66
CA VAL A 70 -5.21 -0.09 -8.87
C VAL A 70 -3.93 0.73 -8.74
N SER A 71 -3.03 0.65 -9.73
CA SER A 71 -1.84 1.49 -9.82
C SER A 71 -1.68 1.98 -11.26
N LEU A 72 -2.18 3.17 -11.55
CA LEU A 72 -2.17 3.78 -12.89
C LEU A 72 -1.34 5.05 -12.88
N ASN A 73 -0.74 5.37 -14.03
CA ASN A 73 -0.02 6.64 -14.21
C ASN A 73 -1.01 7.81 -14.14
N PRO A 74 -0.88 8.75 -13.17
CA PRO A 74 -1.80 9.87 -13.04
C PRO A 74 -1.64 10.95 -14.13
N HIS A 75 -0.57 10.92 -14.94
CA HIS A 75 -0.35 11.88 -16.03
C HIS A 75 -1.17 11.58 -17.29
N GLN A 76 -1.83 10.43 -17.36
CA GLN A 76 -2.72 10.12 -18.47
C GLN A 76 -4.01 10.97 -18.45
N ASP A 77 -4.75 10.99 -19.56
CA ASP A 77 -6.03 11.68 -19.66
C ASP A 77 -6.98 11.30 -18.51
N GLU A 78 -7.69 12.28 -17.96
CA GLU A 78 -8.53 12.07 -16.79
C GLU A 78 -9.72 11.14 -17.07
N LYS A 79 -10.30 11.21 -18.27
CA LYS A 79 -11.43 10.35 -18.67
C LYS A 79 -10.96 8.91 -18.81
N GLU A 80 -9.80 8.68 -19.42
CA GLU A 80 -9.20 7.35 -19.56
C GLU A 80 -8.81 6.78 -18.19
N TYR A 81 -8.18 7.61 -17.33
CA TYR A 81 -7.86 7.23 -15.95
C TYR A 81 -9.09 6.76 -15.19
N ASN A 82 -10.14 7.59 -15.18
CA ASN A 82 -11.36 7.30 -14.46
C ASN A 82 -12.10 6.08 -15.01
N ALA A 83 -12.13 5.89 -16.33
CA ALA A 83 -12.78 4.73 -16.95
C ALA A 83 -12.07 3.42 -16.54
N GLU A 84 -10.74 3.39 -16.51
CA GLU A 84 -10.00 2.19 -16.12
C GLU A 84 -10.09 1.94 -14.61
N VAL A 85 -10.05 2.98 -13.76
CA VAL A 85 -10.32 2.85 -12.31
C VAL A 85 -11.72 2.28 -12.07
N ASP A 86 -12.72 2.79 -12.77
CA ASP A 86 -14.11 2.32 -12.67
C ASP A 86 -14.22 0.84 -13.04
N ARG A 87 -13.61 0.43 -14.14
CA ARG A 87 -13.57 -0.97 -14.58
C ARG A 87 -12.94 -1.88 -13.53
N LEU A 88 -11.74 -1.51 -13.03
CA LEU A 88 -11.01 -2.34 -12.08
C LEU A 88 -11.73 -2.47 -10.74
N ILE A 89 -12.34 -1.40 -10.23
CA ILE A 89 -13.01 -1.45 -8.93
C ILE A 89 -14.42 -2.04 -9.04
N LYS A 90 -15.21 -1.61 -10.02
CA LYS A 90 -16.64 -2.02 -10.12
C LYS A 90 -16.79 -3.40 -10.74
N ASP A 91 -16.05 -3.70 -11.81
CA ASP A 91 -16.26 -4.92 -12.58
C ASP A 91 -15.33 -6.06 -12.13
N GLU A 92 -14.06 -5.73 -11.74
CA GLU A 92 -13.09 -6.74 -11.31
C GLU A 92 -12.93 -6.84 -9.78
N GLY A 93 -13.48 -5.89 -9.00
CA GLY A 93 -13.51 -5.97 -7.53
C GLY A 93 -12.20 -5.58 -6.84
N PHE A 94 -11.39 -4.71 -7.43
CA PHE A 94 -10.20 -4.15 -6.79
C PHE A 94 -10.57 -3.33 -5.55
N VAL A 95 -9.74 -3.37 -4.51
CA VAL A 95 -10.09 -2.89 -3.16
C VAL A 95 -9.39 -1.60 -2.73
N GLY A 96 -8.52 -1.04 -3.55
CA GLY A 96 -7.75 0.17 -3.22
C GLY A 96 -7.09 0.79 -4.44
N ILE A 97 -6.54 2.00 -4.25
CA ILE A 97 -5.81 2.73 -5.30
C ILE A 97 -4.43 3.13 -4.76
N LYS A 98 -3.38 3.01 -5.58
CA LYS A 98 -2.01 3.41 -5.28
C LYS A 98 -1.61 4.64 -6.11
N LEU A 99 -1.04 5.65 -5.43
CA LEU A 99 -0.25 6.72 -6.02
C LEU A 99 1.24 6.42 -5.78
N HIS A 100 1.99 6.13 -6.83
CA HIS A 100 3.42 5.86 -6.71
C HIS A 100 4.22 7.11 -7.07
N THR A 101 4.59 7.89 -6.07
CA THR A 101 5.24 9.20 -6.24
C THR A 101 6.53 9.13 -7.05
N ILE A 102 7.44 8.20 -6.74
CA ILE A 102 8.73 8.07 -7.45
C ILE A 102 8.52 7.51 -8.85
N GLY A 103 7.84 6.36 -8.96
CA GLY A 103 7.71 5.68 -10.25
C GLY A 103 6.87 6.42 -11.29
N HIS A 104 5.96 7.29 -10.85
CA HIS A 104 5.18 8.16 -11.73
C HIS A 104 5.70 9.61 -11.77
N ALA A 105 6.83 9.90 -11.07
CA ALA A 105 7.45 11.23 -10.96
C ALA A 105 6.44 12.33 -10.60
N ILE A 106 5.67 12.10 -9.52
CA ILE A 106 4.56 12.99 -9.14
C ILE A 106 4.55 13.30 -7.64
N SER A 107 4.36 14.57 -7.31
CA SER A 107 4.04 14.98 -5.93
C SER A 107 2.57 14.71 -5.61
N PRO A 108 2.22 14.34 -4.38
CA PRO A 108 0.83 14.28 -3.94
C PRO A 108 0.07 15.60 -4.09
N LEU A 109 0.79 16.73 -4.17
CA LEU A 109 0.24 18.09 -4.33
C LEU A 109 0.09 18.52 -5.79
N ALA A 110 0.54 17.71 -6.75
CA ALA A 110 0.42 18.04 -8.18
C ALA A 110 -1.03 17.98 -8.65
N THR A 111 -1.35 18.77 -9.68
CA THR A 111 -2.70 18.81 -10.27
C THR A 111 -3.17 17.42 -10.70
N ASP A 112 -2.29 16.66 -11.37
CA ASP A 112 -2.62 15.30 -11.83
C ASP A 112 -2.84 14.30 -10.68
N ALA A 113 -2.23 14.53 -9.52
CA ALA A 113 -2.45 13.67 -8.35
C ALA A 113 -3.88 13.79 -7.81
N LYS A 114 -4.53 14.96 -7.97
CA LYS A 114 -5.88 15.22 -7.44
C LYS A 114 -6.90 14.21 -7.94
N LYS A 115 -6.83 13.80 -9.24
CA LYS A 115 -7.75 12.79 -9.79
C LYS A 115 -7.67 11.44 -9.06
N VAL A 116 -6.49 11.10 -8.53
CA VAL A 116 -6.27 9.86 -7.77
C VAL A 116 -7.00 9.90 -6.43
N PHE A 117 -6.92 11.03 -5.70
CA PHE A 117 -7.66 11.25 -4.45
C PHE A 117 -9.17 11.26 -4.70
N GLU A 118 -9.63 11.96 -5.74
CA GLU A 118 -11.05 11.99 -6.10
C GLU A 118 -11.58 10.60 -6.48
N ALA A 119 -10.81 9.81 -7.21
CA ALA A 119 -11.17 8.44 -7.55
C ALA A 119 -11.29 7.56 -6.31
N ALA A 120 -10.32 7.61 -5.40
CA ALA A 120 -10.35 6.84 -4.15
C ALA A 120 -11.55 7.24 -3.27
N LYS A 121 -11.83 8.55 -3.14
CA LYS A 121 -13.00 9.07 -2.43
C LYS A 121 -14.31 8.60 -3.08
N ARG A 122 -14.44 8.73 -4.42
CA ARG A 122 -15.64 8.33 -5.18
C ARG A 122 -15.97 6.86 -5.00
N HIS A 123 -14.96 6.00 -5.00
CA HIS A 123 -15.12 4.55 -4.82
C HIS A 123 -15.15 4.10 -3.36
N LYS A 124 -14.87 5.01 -2.42
CA LYS A 124 -14.79 4.71 -0.97
C LYS A 124 -13.81 3.59 -0.65
N VAL A 125 -12.66 3.60 -1.33
CA VAL A 125 -11.54 2.67 -1.12
C VAL A 125 -10.33 3.41 -0.54
N PRO A 126 -9.46 2.74 0.23
CA PRO A 126 -8.24 3.35 0.73
C PRO A 126 -7.29 3.78 -0.40
N LEU A 127 -6.54 4.86 -0.14
CA LEU A 127 -5.48 5.35 -1.01
C LEU A 127 -4.11 5.05 -0.39
N MET A 128 -3.28 4.31 -1.10
CA MET A 128 -1.90 4.04 -0.72
C MET A 128 -0.97 5.00 -1.46
N ILE A 129 -0.01 5.59 -0.74
CA ILE A 129 0.93 6.56 -1.32
C ILE A 129 2.35 6.08 -1.01
N HIS A 130 3.17 5.89 -2.07
CA HIS A 130 4.60 5.63 -1.88
C HIS A 130 5.27 6.85 -1.26
N THR A 131 6.05 6.67 -0.20
CA THR A 131 6.77 7.76 0.46
C THR A 131 8.21 7.38 0.75
N GLY A 132 9.11 8.37 0.72
CA GLY A 132 10.46 8.21 1.22
C GLY A 132 11.57 8.22 0.19
N ALA A 133 12.68 7.56 0.56
CA ALA A 133 13.95 7.47 -0.18
C ALA A 133 14.60 8.84 -0.50
N GLY A 134 14.28 9.90 0.26
CA GLY A 134 14.90 11.23 0.11
C GLY A 134 14.52 11.99 -1.16
N ILE A 135 13.53 11.53 -1.90
CA ILE A 135 13.05 12.22 -3.10
C ILE A 135 12.13 13.37 -2.69
N PRO A 136 12.40 14.63 -3.08
CA PRO A 136 11.69 15.80 -2.57
C PRO A 136 10.17 15.77 -2.80
N PHE A 137 9.70 15.17 -3.87
CA PHE A 137 8.26 15.04 -4.16
C PHE A 137 7.62 13.75 -3.56
N ALA A 138 8.40 12.92 -2.86
CA ALA A 138 7.93 11.71 -2.18
C ALA A 138 7.98 11.82 -0.64
N LEU A 139 8.20 13.01 -0.09
CA LEU A 139 8.27 13.22 1.35
C LEU A 139 6.91 12.96 2.00
N PRO A 140 6.85 12.24 3.13
CA PRO A 140 5.60 11.94 3.84
C PRO A 140 4.79 13.18 4.21
N SER A 141 5.46 14.28 4.57
CA SER A 141 4.82 15.55 4.94
C SER A 141 3.99 16.18 3.81
N LEU A 142 4.32 15.92 2.55
CA LEU A 142 3.55 16.41 1.39
C LEU A 142 2.13 15.83 1.31
N VAL A 143 1.85 14.75 2.04
CA VAL A 143 0.51 14.16 2.07
C VAL A 143 -0.43 14.91 3.02
N ILE A 144 0.10 15.67 4.00
CA ILE A 144 -0.69 16.35 5.02
C ILE A 144 -1.78 17.26 4.45
N PRO A 145 -1.50 18.17 3.46
CA PRO A 145 -2.56 19.03 2.91
C PRO A 145 -3.69 18.22 2.28
N MET A 146 -3.37 17.14 1.58
CA MET A 146 -4.38 16.29 0.93
C MET A 146 -5.16 15.46 1.96
N ALA A 147 -4.50 14.93 2.99
CA ALA A 147 -5.18 14.21 4.08
C ALA A 147 -6.18 15.12 4.81
N LYS A 148 -5.86 16.40 5.00
CA LYS A 148 -6.79 17.41 5.56
C LYS A 148 -7.94 17.75 4.61
N ALA A 149 -7.68 17.78 3.30
CA ALA A 149 -8.72 18.05 2.28
C ALA A 149 -9.69 16.86 2.10
N TYR A 150 -9.24 15.63 2.44
CA TYR A 150 -10.02 14.39 2.32
C TYR A 150 -10.07 13.67 3.68
N PRO A 151 -10.69 14.24 4.74
CA PRO A 151 -10.59 13.73 6.11
C PRO A 151 -11.20 12.33 6.30
N ASP A 152 -12.16 11.94 5.48
CA ASP A 152 -12.82 10.64 5.54
C ASP A 152 -12.15 9.56 4.66
N LEU A 153 -11.12 9.92 3.89
CA LEU A 153 -10.39 9.00 3.04
C LEU A 153 -9.26 8.36 3.85
N PRO A 154 -9.26 7.03 4.06
CA PRO A 154 -8.09 6.36 4.61
C PRO A 154 -6.90 6.47 3.66
N ILE A 155 -5.78 7.01 4.14
CA ILE A 155 -4.55 7.17 3.39
C ILE A 155 -3.46 6.37 4.08
N ILE A 156 -2.80 5.47 3.36
CA ILE A 156 -1.72 4.65 3.90
C ILE A 156 -0.40 5.12 3.29
N LEU A 157 0.54 5.56 4.14
CA LEU A 157 1.89 5.91 3.72
C LEU A 157 2.71 4.63 3.61
N TYR A 158 2.93 4.16 2.38
CA TYR A 158 3.78 3.02 2.11
C TYR A 158 5.24 3.36 2.41
N HIS A 159 5.94 2.42 3.03
CA HIS A 159 7.32 2.54 3.53
C HIS A 159 7.52 3.55 4.67
N SER A 160 6.50 4.29 5.07
CA SER A 160 6.59 5.29 6.15
C SER A 160 7.87 6.13 6.10
N GLY A 161 8.25 6.57 4.88
CA GLY A 161 9.45 7.39 4.67
C GLY A 161 10.73 6.61 4.33
N MET A 162 10.79 5.28 4.50
CA MET A 162 11.88 4.37 4.08
C MET A 162 13.27 4.61 4.72
N ALA A 163 13.41 5.58 5.62
CA ALA A 163 14.63 5.85 6.38
C ALA A 163 14.30 6.63 7.64
N HIS A 164 15.10 6.48 8.70
CA HIS A 164 14.82 7.06 10.02
C HIS A 164 14.42 8.55 9.99
N ILE A 165 15.15 9.38 9.24
CA ILE A 165 14.85 10.83 9.12
C ILE A 165 13.45 11.05 8.54
N TYR A 166 13.10 10.32 7.48
CA TYR A 166 11.80 10.49 6.80
C TYR A 166 10.66 9.74 7.51
N SER A 167 10.99 8.75 8.34
CA SER A 167 10.02 8.09 9.22
C SER A 167 9.49 9.05 10.28
N THR A 168 10.30 10.01 10.72
CA THR A 168 9.85 11.12 11.59
C THR A 168 8.80 11.98 10.89
N GLU A 169 8.96 12.28 9.60
CA GLU A 169 7.92 13.00 8.84
C GLU A 169 6.62 12.20 8.70
N ALA A 170 6.72 10.89 8.44
CA ALA A 170 5.55 10.00 8.36
C ALA A 170 4.80 9.95 9.70
N TYR A 171 5.53 9.85 10.81
CA TYR A 171 4.97 9.94 12.15
C TYR A 171 4.25 11.27 12.38
N ILE A 172 4.87 12.41 12.06
CA ILE A 172 4.25 13.74 12.19
C ILE A 172 2.98 13.83 11.34
N ALA A 173 3.01 13.35 10.11
CA ALA A 173 1.84 13.32 9.24
C ALA A 173 0.69 12.51 9.87
N ALA A 174 0.98 11.33 10.42
CA ALA A 174 -0.01 10.50 11.10
C ALA A 174 -0.53 11.12 12.42
N LYS A 175 0.32 11.85 13.16
CA LYS A 175 -0.08 12.59 14.36
C LYS A 175 -1.06 13.72 14.03
N LEU A 176 -0.81 14.45 12.94
CA LEU A 176 -1.62 15.59 12.50
C LEU A 176 -2.92 15.19 11.78
N CYS A 177 -2.95 14.02 11.15
CA CYS A 177 -4.07 13.56 10.34
C CYS A 177 -4.52 12.17 10.76
N LYS A 178 -5.70 12.06 11.39
CA LYS A 178 -6.22 10.80 11.93
C LYS A 178 -6.57 9.75 10.85
N ASN A 179 -6.73 10.18 9.61
CA ASN A 179 -7.00 9.33 8.46
C ASN A 179 -5.71 8.82 7.76
N ILE A 180 -4.52 9.14 8.27
CA ILE A 180 -3.25 8.59 7.80
C ILE A 180 -2.89 7.35 8.62
N TYR A 181 -2.58 6.26 7.92
CA TYR A 181 -2.05 4.99 8.43
C TYR A 181 -0.62 4.80 7.95
N LEU A 182 0.18 4.04 8.69
CA LEU A 182 1.58 3.79 8.36
C LEU A 182 1.80 2.32 7.99
N GLU A 183 2.42 2.09 6.85
CA GLU A 183 2.90 0.79 6.41
C GLU A 183 4.43 0.76 6.53
N GLY A 184 4.97 -0.22 7.23
CA GLY A 184 6.34 -0.20 7.75
C GLY A 184 7.35 -1.02 6.97
N SER A 185 7.14 -1.31 5.66
CA SER A 185 8.19 -2.00 4.90
C SER A 185 9.45 -1.13 4.76
N TRP A 186 10.61 -1.78 4.85
CA TRP A 186 11.94 -1.17 4.71
C TRP A 186 12.33 -0.16 5.80
N ILE A 187 11.58 -0.07 6.91
CA ILE A 187 12.02 0.67 8.11
C ILE A 187 12.47 -0.30 9.19
N SER A 188 13.20 0.19 10.18
CA SER A 188 13.73 -0.66 11.23
C SER A 188 12.66 -1.06 12.25
N ILE A 189 12.96 -2.09 13.03
CA ILE A 189 12.11 -2.52 14.15
C ILE A 189 11.90 -1.40 15.19
N ASN A 190 12.87 -0.50 15.37
CA ASN A 190 12.78 0.60 16.31
C ASN A 190 11.68 1.60 15.93
N GLU A 191 11.58 1.96 14.63
CA GLU A 191 10.49 2.80 14.14
C GLU A 191 9.13 2.09 14.29
N LYS A 192 9.05 0.78 14.04
CA LYS A 192 7.82 -0.01 14.20
C LYS A 192 7.34 -0.01 15.65
N ILE A 193 8.24 -0.24 16.62
CA ILE A 193 7.96 -0.17 18.05
C ILE A 193 7.49 1.23 18.45
N TRP A 194 8.21 2.26 18.00
CA TRP A 194 7.86 3.65 18.27
C TRP A 194 6.47 4.00 17.72
N PHE A 195 6.17 3.66 16.47
CA PHE A 195 4.87 3.96 15.86
C PHE A 195 3.72 3.27 16.58
N VAL A 196 3.87 1.99 16.92
CA VAL A 196 2.84 1.26 17.67
C VAL A 196 2.64 1.86 19.08
N GLY A 197 3.73 2.19 19.77
CA GLY A 197 3.69 2.72 21.13
C GLY A 197 3.06 4.11 21.24
N ASP A 198 3.24 4.96 20.23
CA ASP A 198 2.84 6.37 20.31
C ASP A 198 1.60 6.74 19.47
N LEU A 199 1.39 6.08 18.33
CA LEU A 199 0.20 6.28 17.48
C LEU A 199 -0.94 5.29 17.80
N GLY A 200 -0.61 4.16 18.42
CA GLY A 200 -1.52 3.02 18.60
C GLY A 200 -1.42 2.00 17.47
N SER A 201 -1.54 0.71 17.80
CA SER A 201 -1.44 -0.38 16.84
C SER A 201 -2.49 -0.32 15.73
N GLU A 202 -3.64 0.28 16.01
CA GLU A 202 -4.74 0.44 15.03
C GLU A 202 -4.41 1.38 13.86
N ARG A 203 -3.28 2.08 13.91
CA ARG A 203 -2.80 2.99 12.87
C ARG A 203 -1.72 2.40 11.98
N ILE A 204 -1.26 1.18 12.28
CA ILE A 204 -0.15 0.51 11.63
C ILE A 204 -0.66 -0.72 10.87
N VAL A 205 -0.15 -0.94 9.66
CA VAL A 205 -0.51 -2.08 8.81
C VAL A 205 0.72 -2.77 8.26
N LEU A 206 0.65 -4.08 8.10
CA LEU A 206 1.71 -4.88 7.49
C LEU A 206 1.70 -4.73 5.97
N GLY A 207 2.86 -4.41 5.41
CA GLY A 207 3.20 -4.58 4.00
C GLY A 207 4.63 -5.06 3.87
N THR A 208 4.94 -5.77 2.78
CA THR A 208 6.28 -6.37 2.61
C THR A 208 7.00 -5.95 1.33
N ASP A 209 6.29 -5.39 0.37
CA ASP A 209 6.77 -4.88 -0.91
C ASP A 209 7.25 -5.98 -1.87
N LEU A 210 8.26 -6.76 -1.48
CA LEU A 210 8.89 -7.79 -2.30
C LEU A 210 8.84 -9.17 -1.63
N PRO A 211 8.77 -10.27 -2.41
CA PRO A 211 8.73 -11.64 -1.89
C PRO A 211 9.88 -11.99 -0.93
N GLU A 212 11.08 -11.52 -1.21
CA GLU A 212 12.28 -11.75 -0.40
C GLU A 212 12.26 -11.00 0.93
N ASN A 213 11.53 -9.89 1.02
CA ASN A 213 11.38 -9.10 2.25
C ASN A 213 10.24 -9.60 3.16
N THR A 214 9.36 -10.46 2.64
CA THR A 214 8.15 -10.91 3.35
C THR A 214 8.46 -11.50 4.73
N ALA A 215 9.42 -12.40 4.83
CA ALA A 215 9.79 -13.02 6.10
C ALA A 215 10.40 -12.02 7.08
N VAL A 216 11.19 -11.07 6.59
CA VAL A 216 11.86 -10.03 7.38
C VAL A 216 10.85 -9.13 8.05
N GLU A 217 9.87 -8.62 7.29
CA GLU A 217 8.86 -7.69 7.80
C GLU A 217 7.98 -8.35 8.88
N ILE A 218 7.53 -9.57 8.64
CA ILE A 218 6.75 -10.34 9.63
C ILE A 218 7.58 -10.63 10.88
N PHE A 219 8.85 -11.02 10.71
CA PHE A 219 9.77 -11.30 11.83
C PHE A 219 10.00 -10.07 12.70
N GLN A 220 10.17 -8.89 12.11
CA GLN A 220 10.37 -7.64 12.87
C GLN A 220 9.18 -7.34 13.78
N TYR A 221 7.93 -7.43 13.29
CA TYR A 221 6.75 -7.21 14.14
C TYR A 221 6.61 -8.27 15.24
N ARG A 222 6.90 -9.55 14.94
CA ARG A 222 6.89 -10.61 15.94
C ARG A 222 7.96 -10.45 17.02
N SER A 223 9.08 -9.82 16.68
CA SER A 223 10.20 -9.55 17.59
C SER A 223 10.07 -8.22 18.33
N ALA A 224 9.06 -7.41 18.03
CA ALA A 224 8.88 -6.07 18.60
C ALA A 224 8.30 -6.07 20.02
N ASN A 225 8.12 -7.23 20.65
CA ASN A 225 7.54 -7.38 22.00
C ASN A 225 6.17 -6.68 22.16
N LEU A 226 5.34 -6.74 21.13
CA LEU A 226 3.98 -6.20 21.14
C LEU A 226 3.04 -7.14 21.93
N SER A 227 1.93 -6.59 22.47
CA SER A 227 0.86 -7.43 22.98
C SER A 227 0.24 -8.26 21.86
N ASP A 228 -0.39 -9.40 22.19
CA ASP A 228 -1.08 -10.25 21.19
C ASP A 228 -2.14 -9.46 20.41
N LYS A 229 -2.82 -8.52 21.06
CA LYS A 229 -3.81 -7.63 20.45
C LYS A 229 -3.15 -6.68 19.44
N ASP A 230 -2.06 -6.02 19.84
CA ASP A 230 -1.37 -5.07 18.98
C ASP A 230 -0.76 -5.78 17.78
N LEU A 231 -0.15 -6.95 18.01
CA LEU A 231 0.39 -7.78 16.95
C LEU A 231 -0.71 -8.23 15.96
N ALA A 232 -1.88 -8.65 16.45
CA ALA A 232 -3.01 -9.02 15.60
C ALA A 232 -3.53 -7.83 14.78
N ASN A 233 -3.63 -6.64 15.39
CA ASN A 233 -4.03 -5.42 14.70
C ASN A 233 -3.09 -5.14 13.52
N VAL A 234 -1.78 -5.09 13.78
CA VAL A 234 -0.77 -4.75 12.76
C VAL A 234 -0.69 -5.81 11.67
N LEU A 235 -0.68 -7.10 12.04
CA LEU A 235 -0.49 -8.17 11.07
C LEU A 235 -1.70 -8.43 10.17
N GLY A 236 -2.94 -8.03 10.60
CA GLY A 236 -4.08 -8.34 9.75
C GLY A 236 -5.38 -7.60 10.03
N GLU A 237 -5.80 -7.43 11.29
CA GLU A 237 -7.13 -6.91 11.62
C GLU A 237 -7.37 -5.50 11.05
N ASN A 238 -6.35 -4.63 11.08
CA ASN A 238 -6.46 -3.29 10.51
C ASN A 238 -6.66 -3.33 8.99
N ALA A 239 -5.91 -4.18 8.29
CA ALA A 239 -6.05 -4.35 6.85
C ALA A 239 -7.43 -4.90 6.49
N ILE A 240 -7.92 -5.92 7.20
CA ILE A 240 -9.27 -6.48 7.01
C ILE A 240 -10.33 -5.39 7.13
N LYS A 241 -10.24 -4.57 8.18
CA LYS A 241 -11.18 -3.47 8.42
C LYS A 241 -11.08 -2.37 7.38
N LEU A 242 -9.87 -1.88 7.07
CA LEU A 242 -9.65 -0.77 6.14
C LEU A 242 -10.11 -1.10 4.72
N PHE A 243 -9.76 -2.28 4.22
CA PHE A 243 -10.09 -2.70 2.87
C PHE A 243 -11.40 -3.51 2.79
N LYS A 244 -12.11 -3.67 3.93
CA LYS A 244 -13.38 -4.42 4.02
C LYS A 244 -13.26 -5.83 3.44
N LEU A 245 -12.14 -6.51 3.73
CA LEU A 245 -11.84 -7.82 3.16
C LEU A 245 -12.78 -8.89 3.72
N LYS A 246 -13.27 -9.76 2.84
CA LYS A 246 -14.11 -10.92 3.21
C LYS A 246 -13.22 -12.18 3.14
N ILE A 247 -12.46 -12.46 4.21
CA ILE A 247 -11.51 -13.57 4.31
C ILE A 247 -11.81 -14.50 5.50
#